data_d264b71830eadaeeb6052a48ec2b3b61
#
_entry.id   d264b71830eadaeeb6052a48ec2b3b61
#
_cell.length_a   1.000
_cell.length_b   1.000
_cell.length_c   1.000
_cell.angle_alpha   90.00
_cell.angle_beta   90.00
_cell.angle_gamma   90.00
#
_symmetry.space_group_name_H-M   'P 1'
#
loop_
_entity.id
_entity.type
_entity.pdbx_description
1 polymer ?
#
loop_
_entity_poly.entity_id
_entity_poly.type
_entity_poly.pdbx_seq_one_letter_code
_entity_poly.pdbx_strand_id
1 'polypeptide(L)'
;MNLNNFSLRWLTTLNALAVVLGFLIFYLTFKYFWSHDREVAQVLQLQQAELQRVETLLSLERKAMGASLEDYAAWDEMAAFIAEPNLEFTQSNIGEHAFTSQFLDGVFIYDPEGNLVWGKKYDAATVQSSSYEHLLSDFSRILQQATRLSVNQISTSVRYMVVEDEPYLAATARVCGSDGKACNKGYLIFIKKVRAQFANVVEQATGVDIEVLTCKIDAPLPQDEVDVSYIKQLDYSGNSSVLFKINHHIKHPPFIRTEEIFALLFFSLVMYLVNLWVVIALIKPITTASQVLQQFKTSGGKMPDASTFISSEMKEFATTINRIVGQLEDSQQVLRWQSEHDPLTRISNRRHLEKQLKSYLSDRPQAYLVLFLVDIDFFKRFNDSFGHLAGDEALCSVADVLQSVEFYGEKIVARFGGEEFCVVLASDCAFDAEQYAQQMRSKIEQLAIANPVDALCQYLTVSIGGVYAISPKMESYLSLFHQADMALYHAKEHGRDRYVVRNFV
;
A
#
# COMPACT_ATOMS: atom_id res chain seq x y z
N MET A 1 21.69 7.86 -13.93
CA MET A 1 20.70 8.92 -13.66
C MET A 1 20.87 9.32 -12.19
N ASN A 2 21.39 10.56 -11.95
CA ASN A 2 21.70 11.01 -10.58
C ASN A 2 20.40 11.26 -9.79
N LEU A 3 20.13 10.42 -8.81
CA LEU A 3 18.96 10.51 -7.91
C LEU A 3 18.99 11.73 -6.95
N ASN A 4 20.09 12.49 -6.94
CA ASN A 4 20.31 13.56 -5.95
C ASN A 4 19.52 14.87 -6.18
N ASN A 5 18.75 14.98 -7.29
CA ASN A 5 18.04 16.23 -7.63
C ASN A 5 16.51 16.15 -7.57
N PHE A 6 15.95 15.02 -7.13
CA PHE A 6 14.50 14.89 -7.06
C PHE A 6 13.97 15.30 -5.70
N SER A 7 12.87 16.07 -5.71
CA SER A 7 12.18 16.36 -4.45
C SER A 7 11.70 15.06 -3.81
N LEU A 8 11.76 14.99 -2.49
CA LEU A 8 11.33 13.82 -1.72
C LEU A 8 9.89 13.40 -2.09
N ARG A 9 9.03 14.36 -2.41
CA ARG A 9 7.64 14.14 -2.88
C ARG A 9 7.61 13.37 -4.22
N TRP A 10 8.49 13.67 -5.14
CA TRP A 10 8.55 12.96 -6.43
C TRP A 10 9.04 11.52 -6.25
N LEU A 11 10.03 11.32 -5.38
CA LEU A 11 10.54 9.97 -5.06
C LEU A 11 9.45 9.08 -4.44
N THR A 12 8.58 9.66 -3.62
CA THR A 12 7.49 8.93 -2.95
C THR A 12 6.35 8.56 -3.88
N THR A 13 5.98 9.44 -4.81
CA THR A 13 4.98 9.10 -5.84
C THR A 13 5.51 8.03 -6.78
N LEU A 14 6.80 8.08 -7.13
CA LEU A 14 7.44 7.04 -7.94
C LEU A 14 7.44 5.68 -7.21
N ASN A 15 7.75 5.67 -5.92
CA ASN A 15 7.70 4.46 -5.10
C ASN A 15 6.28 3.88 -5.00
N ALA A 16 5.26 4.73 -4.78
CA ALA A 16 3.87 4.30 -4.77
C ALA A 16 3.46 3.66 -6.10
N LEU A 17 3.86 4.28 -7.21
CA LEU A 17 3.61 3.75 -8.56
C LEU A 17 4.34 2.41 -8.77
N ALA A 18 5.59 2.31 -8.34
CA ALA A 18 6.38 1.08 -8.45
C ALA A 18 5.77 -0.08 -7.66
N VAL A 19 5.23 0.18 -6.46
CA VAL A 19 4.54 -0.83 -5.64
C VAL A 19 3.26 -1.32 -6.33
N VAL A 20 2.44 -0.41 -6.86
CA VAL A 20 1.23 -0.77 -7.60
C VAL A 20 1.57 -1.57 -8.87
N LEU A 21 2.58 -1.12 -9.62
CA LEU A 21 3.04 -1.82 -10.82
C LEU A 21 3.58 -3.22 -10.48
N GLY A 22 4.37 -3.33 -9.43
CA GLY A 22 4.88 -4.61 -8.93
C GLY A 22 3.76 -5.58 -8.55
N PHE A 23 2.72 -5.08 -7.87
CA PHE A 23 1.54 -5.87 -7.55
C PHE A 23 0.81 -6.37 -8.81
N LEU A 24 0.60 -5.48 -9.80
CA LEU A 24 -0.05 -5.85 -11.06
C LEU A 24 0.76 -6.89 -11.85
N ILE A 25 2.08 -6.71 -11.94
CA ILE A 25 2.97 -7.69 -12.59
C ILE A 25 2.91 -9.03 -11.86
N PHE A 26 2.98 -9.02 -10.53
CA PHE A 26 2.88 -10.25 -9.73
C PHE A 26 1.55 -10.95 -9.96
N TYR A 27 0.42 -10.21 -9.93
CA TYR A 27 -0.90 -10.78 -10.17
C TYR A 27 -1.00 -11.41 -11.58
N LEU A 28 -0.59 -10.68 -12.63
CA LEU A 28 -0.64 -11.16 -14.01
C LEU A 28 0.25 -12.40 -14.20
N THR A 29 1.44 -12.41 -13.59
CA THR A 29 2.35 -13.56 -13.62
C THR A 29 1.73 -14.76 -12.91
N PHE A 30 1.16 -14.56 -11.72
CA PHE A 30 0.47 -15.61 -10.98
C PHE A 30 -0.75 -16.14 -11.74
N LYS A 31 -1.55 -15.24 -12.34
CA LYS A 31 -2.72 -15.63 -13.17
C LYS A 31 -2.28 -16.44 -14.38
N TYR A 32 -1.22 -16.01 -15.07
CA TYR A 32 -0.70 -16.69 -16.27
C TYR A 32 -0.12 -18.08 -15.95
N PHE A 33 0.73 -18.21 -14.94
CA PHE A 33 1.44 -19.47 -14.68
C PHE A 33 0.69 -20.44 -13.77
N TRP A 34 -0.35 -19.99 -13.06
CA TRP A 34 -0.95 -20.84 -12.04
C TRP A 34 -2.49 -20.87 -12.07
N SER A 35 -3.16 -19.72 -12.08
CA SER A 35 -4.60 -19.66 -11.87
C SER A 35 -5.37 -20.00 -13.15
N HIS A 36 -4.98 -19.41 -14.27
CA HIS A 36 -5.72 -19.54 -15.53
C HIS A 36 -5.73 -20.99 -16.04
N ASP A 37 -4.60 -21.66 -16.05
CA ASP A 37 -4.50 -23.07 -16.50
C ASP A 37 -5.37 -24.00 -15.64
N ARG A 38 -5.47 -23.73 -14.34
CA ARG A 38 -6.35 -24.52 -13.46
C ARG A 38 -7.82 -24.26 -13.74
N GLU A 39 -8.20 -23.00 -13.96
CA GLU A 39 -9.58 -22.66 -14.33
C GLU A 39 -9.98 -23.30 -15.64
N VAL A 40 -9.12 -23.26 -16.66
CA VAL A 40 -9.33 -23.92 -17.95
C VAL A 40 -9.43 -25.44 -17.78
N ALA A 41 -8.52 -26.06 -17.02
CA ALA A 41 -8.55 -27.48 -16.78
C ALA A 41 -9.84 -27.93 -16.06
N GLN A 42 -10.33 -27.14 -15.11
CA GLN A 42 -11.59 -27.39 -14.42
C GLN A 42 -12.79 -27.30 -15.37
N VAL A 43 -12.81 -26.28 -16.23
CA VAL A 43 -13.87 -26.13 -17.23
C VAL A 43 -13.87 -27.30 -18.22
N LEU A 44 -12.70 -27.69 -18.73
CA LEU A 44 -12.58 -28.86 -19.63
C LEU A 44 -13.10 -30.13 -18.95
N GLN A 45 -12.81 -30.37 -17.69
CA GLN A 45 -13.32 -31.51 -16.93
C GLN A 45 -14.86 -31.49 -16.83
N LEU A 46 -15.43 -30.32 -16.59
CA LEU A 46 -16.88 -30.15 -16.52
C LEU A 46 -17.52 -30.33 -17.91
N GLN A 47 -16.95 -29.83 -18.99
CA GLN A 47 -17.39 -30.02 -20.36
C GLN A 47 -17.31 -31.49 -20.75
N GLN A 48 -16.26 -32.23 -20.36
CA GLN A 48 -16.20 -33.68 -20.56
C GLN A 48 -17.31 -34.42 -19.83
N ALA A 49 -17.66 -34.01 -18.63
CA ALA A 49 -18.79 -34.58 -17.91
C ALA A 49 -20.14 -34.31 -18.60
N GLU A 50 -20.32 -33.11 -19.19
CA GLU A 50 -21.48 -32.80 -20.02
C GLU A 50 -21.55 -33.73 -21.25
N LEU A 51 -20.44 -33.87 -21.98
CA LEU A 51 -20.32 -34.75 -23.12
C LEU A 51 -20.68 -36.19 -22.76
N GLN A 52 -20.14 -36.71 -21.67
CA GLN A 52 -20.38 -38.08 -21.21
C GLN A 52 -21.85 -38.30 -20.83
N ARG A 53 -22.56 -37.33 -20.27
CA ARG A 53 -24.00 -37.42 -20.01
C ARG A 53 -24.80 -37.56 -21.28
N VAL A 54 -24.48 -36.76 -22.32
CA VAL A 54 -25.13 -36.82 -23.62
C VAL A 54 -24.86 -38.19 -24.28
N GLU A 55 -23.62 -38.65 -24.33
CA GLU A 55 -23.26 -39.98 -24.90
C GLU A 55 -23.99 -41.11 -24.16
N THR A 56 -24.10 -41.02 -22.84
CA THR A 56 -24.84 -42.03 -22.06
C THR A 56 -26.30 -42.05 -22.45
N LEU A 57 -26.95 -40.88 -22.59
CA LEU A 57 -28.35 -40.79 -22.99
C LEU A 57 -28.58 -41.32 -24.41
N LEU A 58 -27.72 -40.96 -25.36
CA LEU A 58 -27.76 -41.49 -26.74
C LEU A 58 -27.59 -43.03 -26.75
N SER A 59 -26.72 -43.55 -25.89
CA SER A 59 -26.53 -45.00 -25.68
C SER A 59 -27.75 -45.69 -25.14
N LEU A 60 -28.41 -45.07 -24.11
CA LEU A 60 -29.65 -45.60 -23.53
C LEU A 60 -30.79 -45.64 -24.55
N GLU A 61 -30.94 -44.59 -25.36
CA GLU A 61 -31.96 -44.54 -26.44
C GLU A 61 -31.74 -45.65 -27.45
N ARG A 62 -30.50 -45.90 -27.91
CA ARG A 62 -30.17 -47.03 -28.80
C ARG A 62 -30.47 -48.37 -28.14
N LYS A 63 -30.13 -48.55 -26.87
CA LYS A 63 -30.42 -49.79 -26.13
C LYS A 63 -31.92 -50.01 -25.96
N ALA A 64 -32.69 -48.97 -25.64
CA ALA A 64 -34.13 -49.06 -25.48
C ALA A 64 -34.80 -49.47 -26.80
N MET A 65 -34.41 -48.85 -27.91
CA MET A 65 -34.92 -49.23 -29.24
C MET A 65 -34.52 -50.65 -29.62
N GLY A 66 -33.28 -51.06 -29.33
CA GLY A 66 -32.81 -52.43 -29.53
C GLY A 66 -33.61 -53.47 -28.73
N ALA A 67 -33.82 -53.19 -27.46
CA ALA A 67 -34.60 -54.09 -26.59
C ALA A 67 -36.05 -54.22 -27.02
N SER A 68 -36.67 -53.11 -27.44
CA SER A 68 -38.02 -53.14 -27.99
C SER A 68 -38.11 -53.96 -29.30
N LEU A 69 -37.14 -53.79 -30.19
CA LEU A 69 -37.07 -54.57 -31.43
C LEU A 69 -36.85 -56.05 -31.12
N GLU A 70 -36.01 -56.39 -30.16
CA GLU A 70 -35.73 -57.76 -29.74
C GLU A 70 -36.97 -58.48 -29.24
N ASP A 71 -37.80 -57.78 -28.42
CA ASP A 71 -39.07 -58.31 -27.94
C ASP A 71 -40.00 -58.70 -29.07
N TYR A 72 -40.21 -57.81 -30.04
CA TYR A 72 -41.06 -58.11 -31.20
C TYR A 72 -40.44 -59.16 -32.14
N ALA A 73 -39.13 -59.22 -32.26
CA ALA A 73 -38.47 -60.19 -33.17
C ALA A 73 -38.45 -61.62 -32.56
N ALA A 74 -38.76 -61.82 -31.31
CA ALA A 74 -38.80 -63.08 -30.61
C ALA A 74 -40.25 -63.65 -30.44
N TRP A 75 -41.18 -63.17 -31.26
CA TRP A 75 -42.55 -63.67 -31.23
C TRP A 75 -42.76 -64.79 -32.27
N ASP A 76 -43.34 -65.90 -31.83
CA ASP A 76 -43.70 -67.00 -32.75
C ASP A 76 -44.76 -66.54 -33.74
N GLU A 77 -45.66 -65.64 -33.30
CA GLU A 77 -46.69 -65.08 -34.20
C GLU A 77 -46.06 -64.19 -35.28
N MET A 78 -44.93 -63.49 -35.02
CA MET A 78 -44.18 -62.74 -36.01
C MET A 78 -43.57 -63.69 -37.04
N ALA A 79 -42.99 -64.79 -36.59
CA ALA A 79 -42.45 -65.81 -37.50
C ALA A 79 -43.54 -66.49 -38.38
N ALA A 80 -44.72 -66.78 -37.80
CA ALA A 80 -45.87 -67.26 -38.46
C ALA A 80 -46.42 -66.25 -39.48
N PHE A 81 -46.48 -64.98 -39.11
CA PHE A 81 -46.92 -63.92 -40.03
C PHE A 81 -46.00 -63.79 -41.25
N ILE A 82 -44.68 -63.91 -41.07
CA ILE A 82 -43.76 -63.90 -42.23
C ILE A 82 -43.98 -65.04 -43.18
N ALA A 83 -44.28 -66.21 -42.65
CA ALA A 83 -44.59 -67.41 -43.47
C ALA A 83 -45.95 -67.35 -44.21
N GLU A 84 -46.96 -66.81 -43.53
CA GLU A 84 -48.34 -66.68 -44.07
C GLU A 84 -48.90 -65.28 -43.66
N PRO A 85 -48.66 -64.25 -44.45
CA PRO A 85 -49.09 -62.88 -44.14
C PRO A 85 -50.62 -62.73 -44.04
N ASN A 86 -51.10 -62.12 -42.93
CA ASN A 86 -52.50 -61.87 -42.70
C ASN A 86 -52.79 -60.52 -42.13
N LEU A 87 -53.96 -59.92 -42.42
CA LEU A 87 -54.31 -58.57 -41.97
C LEU A 87 -54.65 -58.51 -40.47
N GLU A 88 -55.13 -59.60 -39.92
CA GLU A 88 -55.51 -59.66 -38.49
C GLU A 88 -54.32 -59.49 -37.59
N PHE A 89 -53.20 -60.14 -37.87
CA PHE A 89 -51.94 -59.96 -37.16
C PHE A 89 -51.47 -58.52 -37.13
N THR A 90 -51.45 -57.88 -38.31
CA THR A 90 -50.96 -56.53 -38.47
C THR A 90 -51.83 -55.49 -37.76
N GLN A 91 -53.16 -55.71 -37.67
CA GLN A 91 -54.09 -54.82 -36.99
C GLN A 91 -54.05 -55.06 -35.47
N SER A 92 -53.83 -56.25 -34.98
CA SER A 92 -53.87 -56.60 -33.58
C SER A 92 -52.53 -56.39 -32.91
N ASN A 93 -51.40 -56.68 -33.53
CA ASN A 93 -50.09 -56.77 -32.92
C ASN A 93 -49.14 -55.64 -33.35
N ILE A 94 -49.31 -55.08 -34.56
CA ILE A 94 -48.49 -53.97 -35.08
C ILE A 94 -49.39 -52.78 -35.48
N GLY A 95 -50.42 -52.55 -34.63
CA GLY A 95 -51.37 -51.45 -34.81
C GLY A 95 -50.76 -50.08 -34.43
N GLU A 96 -51.62 -49.08 -34.58
CA GLU A 96 -51.26 -47.69 -34.27
C GLU A 96 -50.58 -47.51 -32.90
N HIS A 97 -50.98 -48.35 -31.89
CA HIS A 97 -50.40 -48.32 -30.55
C HIS A 97 -48.91 -48.66 -30.53
N ALA A 98 -48.42 -49.56 -31.38
CA ALA A 98 -46.98 -49.87 -31.47
C ALA A 98 -46.15 -48.68 -31.93
N PHE A 99 -46.71 -47.81 -32.80
CA PHE A 99 -46.04 -46.60 -33.24
C PHE A 99 -46.11 -45.49 -32.22
N THR A 100 -47.22 -45.30 -31.55
CA THR A 100 -47.40 -44.20 -30.59
C THR A 100 -46.72 -44.47 -29.27
N SER A 101 -46.78 -45.67 -28.74
CA SER A 101 -46.20 -46.02 -27.43
C SER A 101 -44.66 -46.01 -27.43
N GLN A 102 -44.06 -46.37 -28.57
CA GLN A 102 -42.61 -46.45 -28.71
C GLN A 102 -42.01 -45.31 -29.55
N PHE A 103 -42.84 -44.36 -29.94
CA PHE A 103 -42.44 -43.24 -30.81
C PHE A 103 -41.72 -43.68 -32.10
N LEU A 104 -42.18 -44.84 -32.69
CA LEU A 104 -41.65 -45.33 -33.95
C LEU A 104 -42.33 -44.63 -35.14
N ASP A 105 -41.51 -44.29 -36.13
CA ASP A 105 -42.01 -43.72 -37.38
C ASP A 105 -42.25 -44.76 -38.45
N GLY A 106 -41.66 -45.98 -38.30
CA GLY A 106 -41.90 -47.06 -39.26
C GLY A 106 -41.49 -48.42 -38.76
N VAL A 107 -42.20 -49.42 -39.22
CA VAL A 107 -41.94 -50.84 -38.99
C VAL A 107 -41.99 -51.58 -40.36
N PHE A 108 -40.95 -52.37 -40.61
CA PHE A 108 -40.78 -53.10 -41.92
C PHE A 108 -40.37 -54.54 -41.59
N ILE A 109 -41.09 -55.51 -42.23
CA ILE A 109 -40.92 -56.94 -42.03
C ILE A 109 -40.50 -57.54 -43.35
N TYR A 110 -39.43 -58.30 -43.32
CA TYR A 110 -38.87 -58.99 -44.50
C TYR A 110 -38.81 -60.48 -44.31
N ASP A 111 -38.96 -61.21 -45.42
CA ASP A 111 -38.74 -62.64 -45.40
C ASP A 111 -37.27 -63.02 -45.28
N PRO A 112 -36.90 -64.32 -45.15
CA PRO A 112 -35.50 -64.74 -45.06
C PRO A 112 -34.70 -64.41 -46.36
N GLU A 113 -35.33 -64.27 -47.47
CA GLU A 113 -34.80 -63.95 -48.80
C GLU A 113 -34.57 -62.46 -48.95
N GLY A 114 -35.08 -61.61 -48.03
CA GLY A 114 -34.94 -60.15 -48.05
C GLY A 114 -36.02 -59.42 -48.88
N ASN A 115 -37.14 -60.08 -49.15
CA ASN A 115 -38.28 -59.41 -49.77
C ASN A 115 -39.20 -58.79 -48.73
N LEU A 116 -39.71 -57.58 -48.98
CA LEU A 116 -40.64 -56.91 -48.11
C LEU A 116 -41.96 -57.64 -47.99
N VAL A 117 -42.26 -58.15 -46.78
CA VAL A 117 -43.53 -58.82 -46.48
C VAL A 117 -44.60 -57.82 -46.11
N TRP A 118 -44.21 -56.86 -45.28
CA TRP A 118 -45.10 -55.80 -44.87
C TRP A 118 -44.29 -54.62 -44.38
N GLY A 119 -44.79 -53.41 -44.62
CA GLY A 119 -44.16 -52.18 -44.18
C GLY A 119 -45.18 -51.06 -43.96
N LYS A 120 -44.98 -50.27 -42.90
CA LYS A 120 -45.81 -49.11 -42.63
C LYS A 120 -44.98 -48.03 -42.02
N LYS A 121 -45.17 -46.82 -42.47
CA LYS A 121 -44.58 -45.61 -41.92
C LYS A 121 -45.69 -44.68 -41.49
N TYR A 122 -45.53 -44.08 -40.31
CA TYR A 122 -46.42 -43.05 -39.80
C TYR A 122 -45.65 -41.75 -39.59
N ASP A 123 -46.36 -40.66 -39.85
CA ASP A 123 -45.91 -39.37 -39.29
C ASP A 123 -46.36 -39.29 -37.83
N ALA A 124 -45.42 -39.32 -36.89
CA ALA A 124 -45.71 -39.28 -35.46
C ALA A 124 -46.42 -37.98 -35.01
N ALA A 125 -46.32 -36.90 -35.78
CA ALA A 125 -47.00 -35.64 -35.47
C ALA A 125 -48.48 -35.67 -35.85
N THR A 126 -48.83 -36.36 -36.95
CA THR A 126 -50.21 -36.41 -37.47
C THR A 126 -50.87 -37.75 -37.25
N VAL A 127 -50.13 -38.76 -36.82
CA VAL A 127 -50.55 -40.18 -36.65
C VAL A 127 -51.20 -40.75 -37.98
N GLN A 128 -50.76 -40.18 -39.11
CA GLN A 128 -51.22 -40.62 -40.42
C GLN A 128 -50.17 -41.49 -41.16
N SER A 129 -50.63 -42.43 -41.89
CA SER A 129 -49.76 -43.24 -42.75
C SER A 129 -49.06 -42.36 -43.76
N SER A 130 -47.76 -42.52 -43.93
CA SER A 130 -46.92 -41.76 -44.86
C SER A 130 -46.19 -42.69 -45.82
N SER A 131 -45.80 -42.15 -47.00
CA SER A 131 -45.02 -42.87 -48.01
C SER A 131 -43.67 -43.31 -47.44
N TYR A 132 -43.15 -44.45 -47.83
CA TYR A 132 -41.89 -45.02 -47.39
C TYR A 132 -41.01 -45.56 -48.52
N GLU A 133 -41.46 -45.48 -49.82
CA GLU A 133 -40.73 -46.06 -50.96
C GLU A 133 -39.29 -45.51 -51.04
N HIS A 134 -39.07 -44.25 -50.68
CA HIS A 134 -37.76 -43.60 -50.68
C HIS A 134 -36.77 -44.22 -49.67
N LEU A 135 -37.27 -44.92 -48.65
CA LEU A 135 -36.45 -45.58 -47.63
C LEU A 135 -35.94 -46.97 -48.11
N LEU A 136 -36.63 -47.59 -49.01
CA LEU A 136 -36.35 -48.98 -49.40
C LEU A 136 -34.96 -49.17 -50.03
N SER A 137 -34.46 -48.19 -50.74
CA SER A 137 -33.13 -48.23 -51.35
C SER A 137 -32.01 -48.30 -50.29
N ASP A 138 -32.23 -47.63 -49.16
CA ASP A 138 -31.26 -47.57 -48.06
C ASP A 138 -31.34 -48.79 -47.14
N PHE A 139 -32.52 -49.50 -47.16
CA PHE A 139 -32.71 -50.71 -46.35
C PHE A 139 -31.88 -51.89 -46.83
N SER A 140 -31.44 -51.91 -48.10
CA SER A 140 -30.51 -52.92 -48.56
C SER A 140 -29.22 -53.01 -47.71
N ARG A 141 -28.71 -51.91 -47.30
CA ARG A 141 -27.52 -51.85 -46.42
C ARG A 141 -27.84 -52.35 -44.99
N ILE A 142 -29.04 -52.02 -44.51
CA ILE A 142 -29.50 -52.44 -43.15
C ILE A 142 -29.69 -53.95 -43.16
N LEU A 143 -30.35 -54.50 -44.19
CA LEU A 143 -30.56 -55.94 -44.38
C LEU A 143 -29.23 -56.70 -44.52
N GLN A 144 -28.26 -56.15 -45.24
CA GLN A 144 -26.90 -56.70 -45.29
C GLN A 144 -26.26 -56.82 -43.97
N GLN A 145 -26.45 -55.84 -43.08
CA GLN A 145 -25.98 -55.95 -41.70
C GLN A 145 -26.76 -56.94 -40.88
N ALA A 146 -28.11 -57.06 -41.08
CA ALA A 146 -28.94 -58.02 -40.40
C ALA A 146 -28.53 -59.46 -40.74
N THR A 147 -28.07 -59.73 -41.96
CA THR A 147 -27.53 -61.05 -42.34
C THR A 147 -26.25 -61.42 -41.55
N ARG A 148 -25.50 -60.46 -41.01
CA ARG A 148 -24.32 -60.70 -40.18
C ARG A 148 -24.64 -60.96 -38.73
N LEU A 149 -25.88 -60.71 -38.26
CA LEU A 149 -26.33 -61.01 -36.91
C LEU A 149 -26.40 -62.52 -36.73
N SER A 150 -26.28 -62.93 -35.43
CA SER A 150 -26.28 -64.34 -35.05
C SER A 150 -27.57 -65.02 -35.48
N VAL A 151 -27.45 -66.23 -36.06
CA VAL A 151 -28.59 -67.10 -36.37
C VAL A 151 -29.02 -67.94 -35.16
N ASN A 152 -28.11 -68.11 -34.21
CA ASN A 152 -28.37 -69.03 -33.09
C ASN A 152 -29.01 -68.34 -31.90
N GLN A 153 -28.82 -67.03 -31.77
CA GLN A 153 -29.35 -66.22 -30.68
C GLN A 153 -29.77 -64.87 -31.19
N ILE A 154 -30.85 -64.34 -30.63
CA ILE A 154 -31.35 -63.02 -30.98
C ILE A 154 -30.31 -61.95 -30.66
N SER A 155 -30.19 -61.04 -31.58
CA SER A 155 -29.32 -59.85 -31.42
C SER A 155 -29.83 -58.73 -32.31
N THR A 156 -29.61 -57.50 -31.87
CA THR A 156 -30.06 -56.32 -32.57
C THR A 156 -28.85 -55.44 -33.00
N SER A 157 -29.03 -54.72 -34.07
CA SER A 157 -28.08 -53.66 -34.49
C SER A 157 -28.83 -52.33 -34.61
N VAL A 158 -28.38 -51.32 -33.86
CA VAL A 158 -29.03 -50.00 -33.87
C VAL A 158 -28.01 -48.96 -34.27
N ARG A 159 -28.34 -48.23 -35.37
CA ARG A 159 -27.45 -47.21 -35.95
C ARG A 159 -28.24 -45.98 -36.36
N TYR A 160 -27.55 -44.82 -36.31
CA TYR A 160 -28.06 -43.62 -36.92
C TYR A 160 -27.83 -43.70 -38.45
N MET A 161 -28.76 -43.16 -39.23
CA MET A 161 -28.65 -43.08 -40.69
C MET A 161 -29.27 -41.75 -41.19
N VAL A 162 -28.88 -41.32 -42.34
CA VAL A 162 -29.45 -40.14 -43.00
C VAL A 162 -30.12 -40.61 -44.32
N VAL A 163 -31.39 -40.26 -44.51
CA VAL A 163 -32.14 -40.48 -45.68
C VAL A 163 -32.79 -39.19 -46.14
N GLU A 164 -32.55 -38.75 -47.37
CA GLU A 164 -33.05 -37.46 -47.88
C GLU A 164 -32.78 -36.27 -46.98
N ASP A 165 -31.54 -36.16 -46.45
CA ASP A 165 -31.07 -35.14 -45.53
C ASP A 165 -31.77 -35.16 -44.15
N GLU A 166 -32.59 -36.18 -43.86
CA GLU A 166 -33.26 -36.36 -42.58
C GLU A 166 -32.56 -37.41 -41.71
N PRO A 167 -32.34 -37.17 -40.44
CA PRO A 167 -31.69 -38.11 -39.56
C PRO A 167 -32.70 -39.11 -38.96
N TYR A 168 -32.38 -40.41 -39.03
CA TYR A 168 -33.13 -41.49 -38.44
C TYR A 168 -32.25 -42.34 -37.55
N LEU A 169 -32.88 -42.92 -36.49
CA LEU A 169 -32.36 -44.05 -35.72
C LEU A 169 -33.01 -45.31 -36.30
N ALA A 170 -32.23 -46.22 -36.84
CA ALA A 170 -32.72 -47.48 -37.40
C ALA A 170 -32.20 -48.65 -36.58
N ALA A 171 -33.08 -49.56 -36.29
CA ALA A 171 -32.77 -50.82 -35.58
C ALA A 171 -33.16 -51.99 -36.48
N THR A 172 -32.32 -53.02 -36.52
CA THR A 172 -32.59 -54.26 -37.25
C THR A 172 -32.30 -55.48 -36.39
N ALA A 173 -33.13 -56.51 -36.58
CA ALA A 173 -32.99 -57.80 -35.93
C ALA A 173 -33.37 -58.93 -36.89
N ARG A 174 -32.85 -60.15 -36.64
CA ARG A 174 -33.38 -61.36 -37.22
C ARG A 174 -34.61 -61.79 -36.40
N VAL A 175 -35.63 -62.28 -37.10
CA VAL A 175 -36.80 -62.87 -36.43
C VAL A 175 -36.46 -64.28 -36.01
N CYS A 176 -36.74 -64.61 -34.77
CA CYS A 176 -36.40 -65.85 -34.07
C CYS A 176 -37.68 -66.55 -33.59
N GLY A 177 -37.55 -67.71 -32.95
CA GLY A 177 -38.60 -68.28 -32.11
C GLY A 177 -38.72 -67.54 -30.75
N SER A 178 -39.78 -67.75 -30.03
CA SER A 178 -40.03 -67.10 -28.72
C SER A 178 -39.00 -67.47 -27.64
N ASP A 179 -38.18 -68.49 -27.90
CA ASP A 179 -37.01 -68.81 -27.03
C ASP A 179 -35.74 -67.97 -27.35
N GLY A 180 -35.87 -67.05 -28.33
CA GLY A 180 -34.76 -66.22 -28.80
C GLY A 180 -33.71 -66.96 -29.59
N LYS A 181 -34.08 -68.18 -30.15
CA LYS A 181 -33.21 -69.04 -30.97
C LYS A 181 -33.78 -69.25 -32.35
N ALA A 182 -32.97 -69.91 -33.20
CA ALA A 182 -33.37 -70.20 -34.60
C ALA A 182 -33.77 -68.93 -35.37
N CYS A 183 -32.91 -67.94 -35.39
CA CYS A 183 -33.13 -66.62 -35.95
C CYS A 183 -32.94 -66.59 -37.46
N ASN A 184 -33.72 -67.41 -38.14
CA ASN A 184 -33.71 -67.59 -39.62
C ASN A 184 -35.09 -67.39 -40.27
N LYS A 185 -36.03 -66.75 -39.54
CA LYS A 185 -37.43 -66.65 -39.98
C LYS A 185 -37.70 -65.36 -40.79
N GLY A 186 -36.79 -64.43 -40.82
CA GLY A 186 -36.88 -63.17 -41.53
C GLY A 186 -36.17 -62.06 -40.83
N TYR A 187 -36.49 -60.82 -41.16
CA TYR A 187 -35.89 -59.65 -40.59
C TYR A 187 -36.93 -58.60 -40.19
N LEU A 188 -36.66 -57.89 -39.10
CA LEU A 188 -37.51 -56.82 -38.63
C LEU A 188 -36.69 -55.53 -38.58
N ILE A 189 -37.24 -54.46 -39.10
CA ILE A 189 -36.62 -53.15 -39.07
C ILE A 189 -37.55 -52.13 -38.39
N PHE A 190 -37.05 -51.45 -37.37
CA PHE A 190 -37.71 -50.25 -36.75
C PHE A 190 -36.96 -49.01 -37.16
N ILE A 191 -37.70 -47.93 -37.48
CA ILE A 191 -37.11 -46.59 -37.75
C ILE A 191 -37.80 -45.58 -36.86
N LYS A 192 -36.98 -44.62 -36.40
CA LYS A 192 -37.42 -43.47 -35.59
C LYS A 192 -36.72 -42.23 -36.11
N LYS A 193 -37.47 -41.21 -36.54
CA LYS A 193 -36.90 -39.95 -36.98
C LYS A 193 -36.32 -39.16 -35.78
N VAL A 194 -35.11 -38.67 -35.94
CA VAL A 194 -34.47 -37.83 -34.94
C VAL A 194 -34.97 -36.38 -35.14
N ARG A 195 -36.02 -36.02 -34.39
CA ARG A 195 -36.67 -34.70 -34.49
C ARG A 195 -36.10 -33.73 -33.48
N ALA A 196 -36.45 -32.44 -33.63
CA ALA A 196 -36.14 -31.39 -32.64
C ALA A 196 -36.66 -31.73 -31.22
N GLN A 197 -37.80 -32.47 -31.11
CA GLN A 197 -38.31 -32.95 -29.82
C GLN A 197 -37.32 -33.88 -29.11
N PHE A 198 -36.56 -34.68 -29.85
CA PHE A 198 -35.51 -35.52 -29.25
C PHE A 198 -34.38 -34.66 -28.67
N ALA A 199 -33.92 -33.64 -29.42
CA ALA A 199 -32.93 -32.70 -28.92
C ALA A 199 -33.42 -32.01 -27.62
N ASN A 200 -34.66 -31.57 -27.56
CA ASN A 200 -35.26 -30.96 -26.37
C ASN A 200 -35.32 -31.92 -25.15
N VAL A 201 -35.61 -33.20 -25.40
CA VAL A 201 -35.58 -34.21 -24.31
C VAL A 201 -34.16 -34.41 -23.77
N VAL A 202 -33.18 -34.47 -24.66
CA VAL A 202 -31.77 -34.59 -24.28
C VAL A 202 -31.32 -33.34 -23.52
N GLU A 203 -31.69 -32.13 -23.96
CA GLU A 203 -31.41 -30.88 -23.29
C GLU A 203 -32.03 -30.84 -21.90
N GLN A 204 -33.30 -31.19 -21.73
CA GLN A 204 -33.97 -31.24 -20.42
C GLN A 204 -33.33 -32.26 -19.50
N ALA A 205 -32.88 -33.40 -20.01
CA ALA A 205 -32.27 -34.45 -19.18
C ALA A 205 -30.82 -34.19 -18.81
N THR A 206 -30.08 -33.48 -19.64
CA THR A 206 -28.63 -33.25 -19.47
C THR A 206 -28.27 -31.83 -19.06
N GLY A 207 -29.17 -30.88 -19.33
CA GLY A 207 -28.93 -29.43 -19.16
C GLY A 207 -28.01 -28.84 -20.22
N VAL A 208 -27.83 -29.53 -21.36
CA VAL A 208 -26.89 -29.15 -22.43
C VAL A 208 -27.65 -28.91 -23.70
N ASP A 209 -27.43 -27.78 -24.36
CA ASP A 209 -28.02 -27.42 -25.64
C ASP A 209 -27.43 -28.29 -26.77
N ILE A 210 -28.31 -28.96 -27.54
CA ILE A 210 -27.93 -29.91 -28.57
C ILE A 210 -28.59 -29.57 -29.87
N GLU A 211 -27.80 -29.55 -30.94
CA GLU A 211 -28.24 -29.42 -32.31
C GLU A 211 -27.91 -30.69 -33.08
N VAL A 212 -28.90 -31.24 -33.80
CA VAL A 212 -28.72 -32.45 -34.63
C VAL A 212 -28.41 -32.02 -36.06
N LEU A 213 -27.25 -32.42 -36.56
CA LEU A 213 -26.76 -32.09 -37.89
C LEU A 213 -26.61 -33.37 -38.70
N THR A 214 -26.91 -33.32 -40.01
CA THR A 214 -26.66 -34.40 -40.97
C THR A 214 -25.33 -34.19 -41.67
N CYS A 215 -24.54 -35.25 -41.79
CA CYS A 215 -23.27 -35.24 -42.51
C CYS A 215 -23.44 -35.76 -43.93
N LYS A 216 -23.00 -35.01 -44.94
CA LYS A 216 -22.79 -35.53 -46.30
C LYS A 216 -21.53 -36.37 -46.34
N ILE A 217 -21.55 -37.48 -47.07
CA ILE A 217 -20.48 -38.50 -47.09
C ILE A 217 -19.09 -37.93 -47.38
N ASP A 218 -18.99 -36.87 -48.18
CA ASP A 218 -17.72 -36.25 -48.60
C ASP A 218 -17.43 -34.91 -47.94
N ALA A 219 -18.24 -34.49 -46.95
CA ALA A 219 -17.99 -33.20 -46.28
C ALA A 219 -16.91 -33.33 -45.18
N PRO A 220 -16.01 -32.33 -45.03
CA PRO A 220 -15.06 -32.32 -43.94
C PRO A 220 -15.83 -32.25 -42.61
N LEU A 221 -15.47 -33.15 -41.69
CA LEU A 221 -16.09 -33.18 -40.37
C LEU A 221 -15.69 -31.92 -39.59
N PRO A 222 -16.63 -31.24 -38.95
CA PRO A 222 -16.29 -30.14 -38.08
C PRO A 222 -15.37 -30.62 -36.95
N GLN A 223 -14.45 -29.78 -36.58
CA GLN A 223 -13.59 -30.00 -35.43
C GLN A 223 -14.23 -29.37 -34.20
N ASP A 224 -13.90 -29.88 -33.03
CA ASP A 224 -14.30 -29.24 -31.77
C ASP A 224 -13.75 -27.82 -31.70
N GLU A 225 -14.62 -26.88 -31.41
CA GLU A 225 -14.30 -25.48 -31.21
C GLU A 225 -14.30 -25.17 -29.69
N VAL A 226 -13.84 -23.99 -29.34
CA VAL A 226 -13.97 -23.53 -27.98
C VAL A 226 -15.44 -23.49 -27.58
N ASP A 227 -15.82 -24.21 -26.54
CA ASP A 227 -17.19 -24.34 -26.01
C ASP A 227 -18.18 -25.11 -26.90
N VAL A 228 -17.74 -25.79 -27.98
CA VAL A 228 -18.55 -26.61 -28.84
C VAL A 228 -17.86 -27.95 -29.10
N SER A 229 -18.56 -29.04 -28.85
CA SER A 229 -18.08 -30.41 -29.14
C SER A 229 -19.03 -31.13 -30.09
N TYR A 230 -18.53 -32.16 -30.80
CA TYR A 230 -19.29 -32.94 -31.74
C TYR A 230 -19.25 -34.42 -31.39
N ILE A 231 -20.43 -35.06 -31.18
CA ILE A 231 -20.56 -36.51 -31.07
C ILE A 231 -20.92 -37.06 -32.47
N LYS A 232 -20.02 -37.87 -33.02
CA LYS A 232 -20.16 -38.47 -34.36
C LYS A 232 -20.84 -39.82 -34.21
N GLN A 233 -21.89 -40.02 -34.99
CA GLN A 233 -22.57 -41.31 -35.08
C GLN A 233 -22.32 -41.95 -36.47
N LEU A 234 -21.99 -43.23 -36.46
CA LEU A 234 -21.70 -43.98 -37.68
C LEU A 234 -22.95 -44.70 -38.18
N ASP A 235 -23.13 -44.67 -39.51
CA ASP A 235 -24.18 -45.46 -40.20
C ASP A 235 -23.81 -46.95 -40.32
N TYR A 236 -24.64 -47.69 -41.07
CA TYR A 236 -24.41 -49.08 -41.37
C TYR A 236 -23.22 -49.34 -42.32
N SER A 237 -22.75 -48.34 -43.04
CA SER A 237 -21.55 -48.38 -43.89
C SER A 237 -20.27 -48.00 -43.18
N GLY A 238 -20.38 -47.55 -41.94
CA GLY A 238 -19.26 -47.07 -41.14
C GLY A 238 -18.86 -45.61 -41.41
N ASN A 239 -19.66 -44.86 -42.16
CA ASN A 239 -19.45 -43.44 -42.40
C ASN A 239 -20.11 -42.60 -41.32
N SER A 240 -19.59 -41.43 -41.06
CA SER A 240 -20.25 -40.46 -40.19
C SER A 240 -21.54 -39.96 -40.85
N SER A 241 -22.66 -40.13 -40.19
CA SER A 241 -23.97 -39.80 -40.76
C SER A 241 -24.68 -38.69 -39.99
N VAL A 242 -24.76 -38.82 -38.70
CA VAL A 242 -25.41 -37.84 -37.80
C VAL A 242 -24.38 -37.29 -36.83
N LEU A 243 -24.39 -35.99 -36.67
CA LEU A 243 -23.58 -35.27 -35.72
C LEU A 243 -24.49 -34.62 -34.69
N PHE A 244 -24.16 -34.83 -33.43
CA PHE A 244 -24.75 -34.06 -32.33
C PHE A 244 -23.75 -32.96 -31.97
N LYS A 245 -24.08 -31.70 -32.31
CA LYS A 245 -23.34 -30.52 -31.92
C LYS A 245 -23.80 -30.13 -30.54
N ILE A 246 -22.85 -30.03 -29.64
CA ILE A 246 -23.07 -29.76 -28.21
C ILE A 246 -22.53 -28.38 -27.93
N ASN A 247 -23.41 -27.46 -27.58
CA ASN A 247 -23.03 -26.15 -27.13
C ASN A 247 -22.88 -26.20 -25.58
N HIS A 248 -21.65 -26.21 -25.09
CA HIS A 248 -21.39 -26.33 -23.67
C HIS A 248 -21.99 -25.16 -22.89
N HIS A 249 -22.69 -25.45 -21.81
CA HIS A 249 -23.25 -24.45 -20.92
C HIS A 249 -22.13 -23.72 -20.15
N ILE A 250 -21.09 -24.46 -19.76
CA ILE A 250 -19.93 -23.97 -19.06
C ILE A 250 -18.90 -23.51 -20.09
N LYS A 251 -18.75 -22.20 -20.25
CA LYS A 251 -17.85 -21.59 -21.21
C LYS A 251 -16.44 -21.43 -20.66
N HIS A 252 -15.46 -21.40 -21.58
CA HIS A 252 -14.08 -21.10 -21.21
C HIS A 252 -13.97 -19.74 -20.50
N PRO A 253 -13.24 -19.68 -19.39
CA PRO A 253 -13.07 -18.45 -18.66
C PRO A 253 -12.18 -17.48 -19.44
N PRO A 254 -12.51 -16.18 -19.55
CA PRO A 254 -11.59 -15.21 -20.09
C PRO A 254 -10.35 -15.13 -19.18
N PHE A 255 -9.21 -14.76 -19.74
CA PHE A 255 -7.97 -14.64 -18.99
C PHE A 255 -8.10 -13.73 -17.75
N ILE A 256 -8.87 -12.65 -17.87
CA ILE A 256 -9.23 -11.75 -16.75
C ILE A 256 -10.75 -11.55 -16.80
N ARG A 257 -11.43 -11.78 -15.67
CA ARG A 257 -12.87 -11.53 -15.52
C ARG A 257 -13.12 -10.07 -15.19
N THR A 258 -14.31 -9.58 -15.49
CA THR A 258 -14.72 -8.20 -15.20
C THR A 258 -14.65 -7.90 -13.69
N GLU A 259 -15.06 -8.87 -12.85
CA GLU A 259 -14.99 -8.73 -11.39
C GLU A 259 -13.54 -8.62 -10.88
N GLU A 260 -12.62 -9.33 -11.53
CA GLU A 260 -11.17 -9.26 -11.20
C GLU A 260 -10.60 -7.90 -11.57
N ILE A 261 -11.05 -7.30 -12.70
CA ILE A 261 -10.63 -5.93 -13.07
C ILE A 261 -11.05 -4.92 -11.99
N PHE A 262 -12.31 -4.99 -11.53
CA PHE A 262 -12.79 -4.12 -10.46
C PHE A 262 -12.04 -4.35 -9.14
N ALA A 263 -11.78 -5.61 -8.79
CA ALA A 263 -10.99 -5.95 -7.61
C ALA A 263 -9.56 -5.41 -7.71
N LEU A 264 -8.90 -5.57 -8.87
CA LEU A 264 -7.55 -5.05 -9.10
C LEU A 264 -7.49 -3.53 -9.01
N LEU A 265 -8.47 -2.83 -9.59
CA LEU A 265 -8.57 -1.37 -9.49
C LEU A 265 -8.77 -0.93 -8.04
N PHE A 266 -9.67 -1.59 -7.31
CA PHE A 266 -9.93 -1.30 -5.90
C PHE A 266 -8.68 -1.52 -5.04
N PHE A 267 -8.05 -2.70 -5.14
CA PHE A 267 -6.83 -3.00 -4.38
C PHE A 267 -5.66 -2.09 -4.75
N SER A 268 -5.50 -1.77 -6.04
CA SER A 268 -4.48 -0.82 -6.50
C SER A 268 -4.70 0.57 -5.91
N LEU A 269 -5.95 1.03 -5.86
CA LEU A 269 -6.30 2.31 -5.23
C LEU A 269 -6.01 2.29 -3.72
N VAL A 270 -6.42 1.22 -3.02
CA VAL A 270 -6.17 1.07 -1.58
C VAL A 270 -4.67 1.04 -1.30
N MET A 271 -3.89 0.25 -2.05
CA MET A 271 -2.43 0.18 -1.92
C MET A 271 -1.77 1.53 -2.18
N TYR A 272 -2.24 2.28 -3.19
CA TYR A 272 -1.76 3.63 -3.45
C TYR A 272 -2.05 4.58 -2.28
N LEU A 273 -3.28 4.57 -1.76
CA LEU A 273 -3.68 5.43 -0.63
C LEU A 273 -2.92 5.09 0.66
N VAL A 274 -2.74 3.80 0.96
CA VAL A 274 -1.96 3.34 2.12
C VAL A 274 -0.49 3.77 1.96
N ASN A 275 0.11 3.57 0.79
CA ASN A 275 1.47 4.01 0.54
C ASN A 275 1.61 5.53 0.68
N LEU A 276 0.66 6.30 0.12
CA LEU A 276 0.63 7.75 0.25
C LEU A 276 0.52 8.18 1.71
N TRP A 277 -0.35 7.52 2.49
CA TRP A 277 -0.51 7.80 3.93
C TRP A 277 0.77 7.50 4.71
N VAL A 278 1.41 6.35 4.48
CA VAL A 278 2.69 5.98 5.12
C VAL A 278 3.77 7.00 4.79
N VAL A 279 3.87 7.38 3.52
CA VAL A 279 4.83 8.37 3.06
C VAL A 279 4.62 9.73 3.74
N ILE A 280 3.38 10.22 3.79
CA ILE A 280 3.05 11.47 4.47
C ILE A 280 3.38 11.37 5.96
N ALA A 281 3.03 10.26 6.60
CA ALA A 281 3.26 10.04 8.03
C ALA A 281 4.75 9.99 8.41
N LEU A 282 5.60 9.43 7.53
CA LEU A 282 7.05 9.32 7.78
C LEU A 282 7.85 10.53 7.30
N ILE A 283 7.47 11.13 6.17
CA ILE A 283 8.28 12.19 5.54
C ILE A 283 7.96 13.57 6.10
N LYS A 284 6.69 13.87 6.38
CA LYS A 284 6.29 15.16 6.92
C LYS A 284 7.04 15.53 8.21
N PRO A 285 7.21 14.63 9.20
CA PRO A 285 8.02 14.90 10.38
C PRO A 285 9.48 15.22 10.06
N ILE A 286 10.10 14.49 9.13
CA ILE A 286 11.51 14.70 8.75
C ILE A 286 11.71 16.06 8.09
N THR A 287 10.80 16.46 7.18
CA THR A 287 10.87 17.78 6.53
C THR A 287 10.67 18.91 7.54
N THR A 288 9.74 18.75 8.48
CA THR A 288 9.52 19.71 9.56
C THR A 288 10.77 19.83 10.46
N ALA A 289 11.37 18.70 10.85
CA ALA A 289 12.60 18.71 11.63
C ALA A 289 13.74 19.43 10.90
N SER A 290 13.90 19.17 9.60
CA SER A 290 14.92 19.83 8.79
C SER A 290 14.70 21.35 8.68
N GLN A 291 13.46 21.79 8.50
CA GLN A 291 13.11 23.22 8.45
C GLN A 291 13.40 23.91 9.77
N VAL A 292 13.03 23.29 10.90
CA VAL A 292 13.28 23.85 12.23
C VAL A 292 14.77 23.92 12.54
N LEU A 293 15.55 22.90 12.18
CA LEU A 293 17.01 22.95 12.31
C LEU A 293 17.64 24.09 11.47
N GLN A 294 17.09 24.33 10.29
CA GLN A 294 17.55 25.42 9.44
C GLN A 294 17.18 26.79 10.02
N GLN A 295 15.99 26.94 10.57
CA GLN A 295 15.57 28.15 11.30
C GLN A 295 16.41 28.36 12.56
N PHE A 296 16.71 27.30 13.31
CA PHE A 296 17.59 27.39 14.49
C PHE A 296 18.98 27.93 14.12
N LYS A 297 19.51 27.51 12.99
CA LYS A 297 20.81 28.04 12.48
C LYS A 297 20.78 29.55 12.20
N THR A 298 19.61 30.09 11.81
CA THR A 298 19.47 31.51 11.40
C THR A 298 18.89 32.43 12.47
N SER A 299 17.98 31.95 13.31
CA SER A 299 17.20 32.79 14.25
C SER A 299 17.00 32.19 15.64
N GLY A 300 17.52 31.01 15.91
CA GLY A 300 17.19 30.24 17.12
C GLY A 300 15.72 29.76 17.13
N GLY A 301 15.49 28.50 17.33
CA GLY A 301 14.13 27.94 17.39
C GLY A 301 14.12 26.59 18.09
N LYS A 302 12.98 26.18 18.59
CA LYS A 302 12.80 24.86 19.20
C LYS A 302 12.06 23.93 18.23
N MET A 303 12.35 22.64 18.29
CA MET A 303 11.56 21.64 17.62
C MET A 303 10.13 21.64 18.15
N PRO A 304 9.13 21.33 17.30
CA PRO A 304 7.77 21.09 17.77
C PRO A 304 7.76 20.06 18.92
N ASP A 305 6.74 20.15 19.77
CA ASP A 305 6.58 19.21 20.88
C ASP A 305 6.58 17.77 20.38
N ALA A 306 7.22 16.87 21.11
CA ALA A 306 7.31 15.46 20.78
C ALA A 306 5.94 14.78 20.60
N SER A 307 4.89 15.31 21.23
CA SER A 307 3.51 14.84 21.11
C SER A 307 2.92 14.99 19.70
N THR A 308 3.45 15.91 18.89
CA THR A 308 2.99 16.14 17.50
C THR A 308 3.42 15.05 16.51
N PHE A 309 4.38 14.21 16.89
CA PHE A 309 4.88 13.16 16.01
C PHE A 309 4.19 11.82 16.28
N ILE A 310 3.90 11.07 15.18
CA ILE A 310 3.22 9.77 15.26
C ILE A 310 4.22 8.67 15.62
N SER A 311 5.44 8.70 15.03
CA SER A 311 6.44 7.65 15.27
C SER A 311 7.23 7.89 16.55
N SER A 312 7.56 6.79 17.25
CA SER A 312 8.37 6.79 18.49
C SER A 312 9.76 7.37 18.27
N GLU A 313 10.38 7.02 17.14
CA GLU A 313 11.72 7.46 16.75
C GLU A 313 11.77 8.99 16.56
N MET A 314 10.72 9.55 15.92
CA MET A 314 10.62 10.99 15.74
C MET A 314 10.34 11.74 17.05
N LYS A 315 9.59 11.14 17.98
CA LYS A 315 9.40 11.69 19.32
C LYS A 315 10.73 11.76 20.08
N GLU A 316 11.47 10.66 20.05
CA GLU A 316 12.80 10.58 20.68
C GLU A 316 13.79 11.56 20.02
N PHE A 317 13.79 11.65 18.71
CA PHE A 317 14.60 12.61 17.97
C PHE A 317 14.28 14.05 18.35
N ALA A 318 13.00 14.44 18.38
CA ALA A 318 12.57 15.80 18.77
C ALA A 318 12.96 16.12 20.23
N THR A 319 12.76 15.18 21.12
CA THR A 319 13.15 15.32 22.55
C THR A 319 14.66 15.50 22.69
N THR A 320 15.43 14.69 21.97
CA THR A 320 16.91 14.77 22.02
C THR A 320 17.42 16.08 21.46
N ILE A 321 16.89 16.54 20.33
CA ILE A 321 17.26 17.83 19.74
C ILE A 321 16.91 18.98 20.68
N ASN A 322 15.70 19.02 21.26
CA ASN A 322 15.30 20.07 22.18
C ASN A 322 16.21 20.10 23.44
N ARG A 323 16.62 18.93 23.93
CA ARG A 323 17.58 18.84 25.05
C ARG A 323 18.95 19.38 24.66
N ILE A 324 19.47 19.03 23.47
CA ILE A 324 20.77 19.55 22.99
C ILE A 324 20.70 21.06 22.79
N VAL A 325 19.61 21.58 22.23
CA VAL A 325 19.39 23.02 22.06
C VAL A 325 19.37 23.72 23.40
N GLY A 326 18.64 23.19 24.40
CA GLY A 326 18.63 23.74 25.74
C GLY A 326 20.03 23.74 26.39
N GLN A 327 20.78 22.66 26.30
CA GLN A 327 22.15 22.59 26.81
C GLN A 327 23.09 23.59 26.12
N LEU A 328 22.90 23.82 24.80
CA LEU A 328 23.68 24.83 24.08
C LEU A 328 23.33 26.26 24.55
N GLU A 329 22.04 26.56 24.73
CA GLU A 329 21.59 27.85 25.28
C GLU A 329 22.18 28.11 26.68
N ASP A 330 22.06 27.13 27.56
CA ASP A 330 22.63 27.20 28.91
C ASP A 330 24.16 27.38 28.89
N SER A 331 24.85 26.62 28.06
CA SER A 331 26.29 26.72 27.88
C SER A 331 26.71 28.10 27.33
N GLN A 332 25.95 28.62 26.35
CA GLN A 332 26.19 29.96 25.83
C GLN A 332 25.96 31.05 26.89
N GLN A 333 24.94 30.93 27.74
CA GLN A 333 24.71 31.84 28.82
C GLN A 333 25.86 31.84 29.82
N VAL A 334 26.32 30.65 30.22
CA VAL A 334 27.48 30.52 31.15
C VAL A 334 28.73 31.10 30.52
N LEU A 335 29.02 30.79 29.25
CA LEU A 335 30.18 31.35 28.56
C LEU A 335 30.09 32.88 28.40
N ARG A 336 28.92 33.42 28.11
CA ARG A 336 28.67 34.86 28.02
C ARG A 336 28.90 35.51 29.38
N TRP A 337 28.33 34.93 30.46
CA TRP A 337 28.53 35.41 31.81
C TRP A 337 30.00 35.40 32.21
N GLN A 338 30.73 34.30 31.98
CA GLN A 338 32.19 34.21 32.25
C GLN A 338 33.01 35.21 31.42
N SER A 339 32.58 35.51 30.22
CA SER A 339 33.25 36.50 29.37
C SER A 339 33.01 37.94 29.82
N GLU A 340 31.97 38.22 30.57
CA GLU A 340 31.54 39.57 30.93
C GLU A 340 31.80 39.88 32.45
N HIS A 341 32.03 38.87 33.30
CA HIS A 341 32.20 39.04 34.74
C HIS A 341 33.56 38.54 35.23
N ASP A 342 34.02 39.13 36.35
CA ASP A 342 35.17 38.62 37.07
C ASP A 342 34.77 37.40 37.92
N PRO A 343 35.52 36.27 37.83
CA PRO A 343 35.13 35.04 38.50
C PRO A 343 35.19 35.12 40.03
N LEU A 344 36.02 35.98 40.61
CA LEU A 344 36.15 36.16 42.07
C LEU A 344 35.05 37.06 42.61
N THR A 345 34.97 38.26 42.11
CA THR A 345 34.09 39.32 42.67
C THR A 345 32.69 39.31 42.05
N ARG A 346 32.46 38.58 40.97
CA ARG A 346 31.18 38.44 40.21
C ARG A 346 30.64 39.75 39.62
N ILE A 347 31.31 40.89 39.80
CA ILE A 347 31.01 42.13 39.10
C ILE A 347 31.53 42.08 37.66
N SER A 348 31.26 43.10 36.84
CA SER A 348 31.78 43.13 35.48
C SER A 348 33.30 43.03 35.47
N ASN A 349 33.84 42.38 34.43
CA ASN A 349 35.28 42.44 34.18
C ASN A 349 35.63 43.66 33.32
N ARG A 350 36.92 43.95 33.21
CA ARG A 350 37.43 45.07 32.42
C ARG A 350 36.90 45.06 30.98
N ARG A 351 36.86 43.91 30.36
CA ARG A 351 36.39 43.77 28.95
C ARG A 351 34.94 44.21 28.80
N HIS A 352 34.06 43.80 29.71
CA HIS A 352 32.66 44.18 29.71
C HIS A 352 32.49 45.69 29.96
N LEU A 353 33.19 46.24 30.94
CA LEU A 353 33.19 47.66 31.22
C LEU A 353 33.60 48.49 29.99
N GLU A 354 34.73 48.12 29.32
CA GLU A 354 35.21 48.81 28.14
C GLU A 354 34.19 48.78 27.00
N LYS A 355 33.53 47.65 26.82
CA LYS A 355 32.46 47.48 25.79
C LYS A 355 31.27 48.40 26.10
N GLN A 356 30.80 48.40 27.35
CA GLN A 356 29.66 49.21 27.77
C GLN A 356 29.97 50.69 27.72
N LEU A 357 31.14 51.10 28.20
CA LEU A 357 31.56 52.50 28.14
C LEU A 357 31.64 53.03 26.71
N LYS A 358 32.15 52.23 25.77
CA LYS A 358 32.15 52.58 24.33
C LYS A 358 30.74 52.76 23.78
N SER A 359 29.80 51.88 24.19
CA SER A 359 28.38 52.02 23.81
C SER A 359 27.79 53.34 24.35
N TYR A 360 28.04 53.66 25.62
CA TYR A 360 27.56 54.92 26.18
C TYR A 360 28.08 56.15 25.45
N LEU A 361 29.37 56.16 25.12
CA LEU A 361 29.99 57.29 24.41
C LEU A 361 29.45 57.44 22.94
N SER A 362 28.96 56.32 22.36
CA SER A 362 28.41 56.33 20.99
C SER A 362 26.93 56.67 20.96
N ASP A 363 26.16 56.09 21.85
CA ASP A 363 24.70 56.05 21.76
C ASP A 363 24.01 57.22 22.50
N ARG A 364 24.73 57.88 23.45
CA ARG A 364 24.22 58.98 24.30
C ARG A 364 25.11 60.19 24.37
N PRO A 365 25.16 60.97 23.30
CA PRO A 365 26.13 62.09 23.20
C PRO A 365 25.84 63.29 24.11
N GLN A 366 24.72 63.29 24.86
CA GLN A 366 24.36 64.40 25.76
C GLN A 366 24.28 63.96 27.25
N ALA A 367 24.78 62.78 27.60
CA ALA A 367 24.77 62.29 28.96
C ALA A 367 25.87 62.91 29.82
N TYR A 368 25.60 63.03 31.12
CA TYR A 368 26.61 63.29 32.14
C TYR A 368 27.24 61.96 32.52
N LEU A 369 28.57 61.88 32.53
CA LEU A 369 29.33 60.68 32.76
C LEU A 369 30.40 60.91 33.81
N VAL A 370 30.57 59.98 34.71
CA VAL A 370 31.77 59.94 35.56
C VAL A 370 32.43 58.58 35.46
N LEU A 371 33.74 58.57 35.36
CA LEU A 371 34.55 57.37 35.50
C LEU A 371 35.42 57.46 36.70
N PHE A 372 35.24 56.53 37.64
CA PHE A 372 36.06 56.39 38.84
C PHE A 372 37.00 55.20 38.69
N LEU A 373 38.28 55.41 39.01
CA LEU A 373 39.21 54.31 39.26
C LEU A 373 39.38 54.29 40.80
N VAL A 374 39.20 53.09 41.35
CA VAL A 374 39.27 52.83 42.82
C VAL A 374 40.35 51.80 43.06
N ASP A 375 41.23 52.06 44.00
CA ASP A 375 42.35 51.16 44.31
C ASP A 375 42.40 50.96 45.82
N ILE A 376 42.60 49.74 46.27
CA ILE A 376 42.67 49.40 47.69
C ILE A 376 44.05 49.74 48.20
N ASP A 377 44.07 50.60 49.14
CA ASP A 377 45.33 51.12 49.74
C ASP A 377 46.12 50.01 50.43
N PHE A 378 47.41 49.93 50.08
CA PHE A 378 48.37 48.96 50.64
C PHE A 378 47.96 47.49 50.53
N PHE A 379 47.13 47.11 49.55
CA PHE A 379 46.55 45.77 49.37
C PHE A 379 47.62 44.67 49.27
N LYS A 380 48.76 44.93 48.65
CA LYS A 380 49.88 43.96 48.62
C LYS A 380 50.37 43.63 50.03
N ARG A 381 50.56 44.67 50.91
CA ARG A 381 50.97 44.44 52.29
C ARG A 381 49.91 43.69 53.08
N PHE A 382 48.65 43.96 52.86
CA PHE A 382 47.53 43.26 53.43
C PHE A 382 47.61 41.76 53.09
N ASN A 383 47.78 41.42 51.79
CA ASN A 383 47.95 40.04 51.37
C ASN A 383 49.19 39.36 51.96
N ASP A 384 50.30 40.05 51.99
CA ASP A 384 51.53 39.54 52.57
C ASP A 384 51.37 39.22 54.07
N SER A 385 50.49 39.93 54.83
CA SER A 385 50.22 39.74 56.22
C SER A 385 49.14 38.77 56.61
N PHE A 386 48.03 38.69 55.79
CA PHE A 386 46.83 37.87 56.07
C PHE A 386 46.61 36.75 55.12
N GLY A 387 47.42 36.67 54.05
CA GLY A 387 47.31 35.66 52.99
C GLY A 387 46.28 36.01 51.91
N HIS A 388 46.43 35.35 50.79
CA HIS A 388 45.60 35.64 49.60
C HIS A 388 44.09 35.35 49.78
N LEU A 389 43.73 34.40 50.65
CA LEU A 389 42.30 34.12 50.94
C LEU A 389 41.63 35.34 51.64
N ALA A 390 42.26 35.94 52.58
CA ALA A 390 41.75 37.17 53.22
C ALA A 390 41.69 38.34 52.23
N GLY A 391 42.66 38.42 51.32
CA GLY A 391 42.62 39.38 50.22
C GLY A 391 41.47 39.17 49.25
N ASP A 392 41.20 37.94 48.90
CA ASP A 392 40.06 37.58 48.01
C ASP A 392 38.71 37.95 48.68
N GLU A 393 38.55 37.69 49.99
CA GLU A 393 37.38 38.13 50.77
C GLU A 393 37.24 39.65 50.82
N ALA A 394 38.35 40.37 51.00
CA ALA A 394 38.37 41.85 51.01
C ALA A 394 37.97 42.38 49.61
N LEU A 395 38.48 41.81 48.54
CA LEU A 395 38.09 42.17 47.14
C LEU A 395 36.61 41.96 46.89
N CYS A 396 36.05 40.83 47.33
CA CYS A 396 34.63 40.57 47.24
C CYS A 396 33.81 41.61 48.02
N SER A 397 34.23 41.89 49.28
CA SER A 397 33.53 42.85 50.14
C SER A 397 33.55 44.27 49.59
N VAL A 398 34.67 44.71 49.01
CA VAL A 398 34.76 45.99 48.29
C VAL A 398 33.90 46.05 47.08
N ALA A 399 33.88 44.96 46.25
CA ALA A 399 33.03 44.84 45.06
C ALA A 399 31.55 44.98 45.45
N ASP A 400 31.12 44.27 46.51
CA ASP A 400 29.72 44.26 46.94
C ASP A 400 29.33 45.69 47.43
N VAL A 401 30.20 46.39 48.16
CA VAL A 401 29.98 47.77 48.53
C VAL A 401 29.87 48.69 47.33
N LEU A 402 30.81 48.63 46.43
CA LEU A 402 30.76 49.43 45.19
C LEU A 402 29.47 49.16 44.38
N GLN A 403 29.01 47.91 44.33
CA GLN A 403 27.76 47.56 43.71
C GLN A 403 26.53 48.06 44.48
N SER A 404 26.59 48.13 45.84
CA SER A 404 25.46 48.53 46.70
C SER A 404 25.23 50.05 46.78
N VAL A 405 26.18 50.89 46.36
CA VAL A 405 25.98 52.36 46.37
C VAL A 405 24.89 52.68 45.32
N GLU A 406 23.79 53.26 45.79
CA GLU A 406 22.66 53.59 44.90
C GLU A 406 23.01 54.76 43.99
N PHE A 407 22.53 54.66 42.72
CA PHE A 407 22.65 55.70 41.75
C PHE A 407 21.40 55.72 40.84
N TYR A 408 20.84 56.90 40.63
CA TYR A 408 19.70 57.10 39.74
C TYR A 408 20.18 57.32 38.26
N GLY A 409 20.49 56.26 37.61
CA GLY A 409 21.04 56.26 36.25
C GLY A 409 21.66 54.90 35.94
N GLU A 410 22.45 54.88 34.91
CA GLU A 410 23.16 53.65 34.55
C GLU A 410 24.49 53.55 35.31
N LYS A 411 24.74 52.42 35.91
CA LYS A 411 25.92 52.15 36.71
C LYS A 411 26.57 50.84 36.29
N ILE A 412 27.87 50.87 36.10
CA ILE A 412 28.68 49.69 35.89
C ILE A 412 29.81 49.70 36.93
N VAL A 413 29.91 48.59 37.64
CA VAL A 413 31.03 48.34 38.56
C VAL A 413 31.82 47.17 37.98
N ALA A 414 33.10 47.35 37.79
CA ALA A 414 33.99 46.33 37.24
C ALA A 414 35.29 46.21 38.03
N ARG A 415 35.78 44.98 38.10
CA ARG A 415 37.16 44.75 38.51
C ARG A 415 38.08 45.01 37.33
N PHE A 416 38.93 46.02 37.45
CA PHE A 416 39.78 46.50 36.36
C PHE A 416 41.09 45.70 36.28
N GLY A 417 41.61 45.23 37.41
CA GLY A 417 42.77 44.33 37.49
C GLY A 417 43.33 44.30 38.94
N GLY A 418 43.78 43.16 39.40
CA GLY A 418 44.34 43.01 40.77
C GLY A 418 43.42 43.55 41.85
N GLU A 419 43.85 44.65 42.52
CA GLU A 419 43.10 45.39 43.51
C GLU A 419 42.39 46.64 43.02
N GLU A 420 42.35 46.82 41.66
CA GLU A 420 41.77 47.98 41.03
C GLU A 420 40.33 47.72 40.57
N PHE A 421 39.45 48.67 40.90
CA PHE A 421 38.06 48.67 40.42
C PHE A 421 37.80 49.91 39.56
N CYS A 422 36.86 49.80 38.68
CA CYS A 422 36.35 50.92 37.89
C CYS A 422 34.84 51.03 38.08
N VAL A 423 34.35 52.21 38.37
CA VAL A 423 32.92 52.50 38.42
C VAL A 423 32.62 53.58 37.43
N VAL A 424 31.70 53.26 36.52
CA VAL A 424 31.19 54.21 35.52
C VAL A 424 29.74 54.49 35.86
N LEU A 425 29.41 55.77 35.91
CA LEU A 425 28.04 56.25 36.08
C LEU A 425 27.67 57.12 34.92
N ALA A 426 26.48 56.93 34.40
CA ALA A 426 25.92 57.74 33.31
C ALA A 426 24.48 58.15 33.64
N SER A 427 24.15 59.42 33.42
CA SER A 427 22.82 59.99 33.66
C SER A 427 22.51 61.08 32.66
N ASP A 428 21.22 61.24 32.33
CA ASP A 428 20.72 62.35 31.50
C ASP A 428 20.61 63.65 32.32
N CYS A 429 20.75 63.58 33.66
CA CYS A 429 20.73 64.70 34.52
C CYS A 429 22.09 64.89 35.26
N ALA A 430 22.48 66.15 35.56
CA ALA A 430 23.65 66.42 36.34
C ALA A 430 23.55 65.84 37.73
N PHE A 431 24.64 65.28 38.23
CA PHE A 431 24.73 64.68 39.56
C PHE A 431 26.08 65.07 40.21
N ASP A 432 26.08 64.94 41.55
CA ASP A 432 27.30 65.26 42.35
C ASP A 432 28.23 64.03 42.38
N ALA A 433 29.30 64.09 41.59
CA ALA A 433 30.31 63.04 41.50
C ALA A 433 31.17 62.94 42.73
N GLU A 434 31.42 64.08 43.43
CA GLU A 434 32.21 64.10 44.64
C GLU A 434 31.41 63.44 45.80
N GLN A 435 30.15 63.77 45.93
CA GLN A 435 29.26 63.12 46.91
C GLN A 435 29.22 61.58 46.70
N TYR A 436 29.14 61.09 45.43
CA TYR A 436 29.16 59.67 45.16
C TYR A 436 30.52 59.04 45.52
N ALA A 437 31.63 59.68 45.23
CA ALA A 437 32.96 59.22 45.59
C ALA A 437 33.10 59.15 47.14
N GLN A 438 32.59 60.13 47.85
CA GLN A 438 32.57 60.16 49.32
C GLN A 438 31.72 59.01 49.87
N GLN A 439 30.56 58.68 49.28
CA GLN A 439 29.73 57.56 49.67
C GLN A 439 30.45 56.24 49.53
N MET A 440 31.05 55.99 48.32
CA MET A 440 31.85 54.79 48.09
C MET A 440 32.94 54.63 49.12
N ARG A 441 33.78 55.69 49.36
CA ARG A 441 34.86 55.66 50.32
C ARG A 441 34.33 55.35 51.73
N SER A 442 33.33 56.09 52.22
CA SER A 442 32.79 55.92 53.54
C SER A 442 32.14 54.55 53.78
N LYS A 443 31.46 54.01 52.83
CA LYS A 443 30.85 52.64 52.89
C LYS A 443 31.92 51.55 52.94
N ILE A 444 33.04 51.73 52.22
CA ILE A 444 34.15 50.77 52.26
C ILE A 444 34.86 50.88 53.66
N GLU A 445 35.09 52.08 54.19
CA GLU A 445 35.63 52.29 55.53
C GLU A 445 34.73 51.62 56.59
N GLN A 446 33.40 51.69 56.43
CA GLN A 446 32.42 51.07 57.35
C GLN A 446 32.48 49.53 57.34
N LEU A 447 33.07 48.88 56.35
CA LEU A 447 33.33 47.43 56.38
C LEU A 447 34.24 47.06 57.58
N ALA A 448 35.01 48.01 58.07
CA ALA A 448 35.91 47.84 59.17
C ALA A 448 36.85 46.64 59.11
N ILE A 449 37.27 46.32 57.87
CA ILE A 449 38.21 45.23 57.60
C ILE A 449 39.55 45.61 58.24
N ALA A 450 39.94 44.91 59.30
CA ALA A 450 41.13 45.22 60.05
C ALA A 450 42.38 45.18 59.17
N ASN A 451 43.16 46.30 59.18
CA ASN A 451 44.41 46.42 58.43
C ASN A 451 45.50 47.03 59.35
N PRO A 452 46.04 46.28 60.30
CA PRO A 452 47.04 46.74 61.20
C PRO A 452 48.40 47.02 60.55
N VAL A 453 48.54 46.81 59.27
CA VAL A 453 49.77 47.02 58.49
C VAL A 453 50.02 48.50 58.19
N ASP A 454 48.97 49.33 58.28
CA ASP A 454 49.09 50.76 58.12
C ASP A 454 49.11 51.44 59.47
N ALA A 455 50.18 52.13 59.74
CA ALA A 455 50.34 52.88 61.00
C ALA A 455 49.38 54.08 61.15
N LEU A 456 48.71 54.47 60.06
CA LEU A 456 47.83 55.64 60.04
C LEU A 456 46.32 55.23 59.99
N CYS A 457 45.98 54.04 59.49
CA CYS A 457 44.60 53.56 59.43
C CYS A 457 44.47 52.13 59.95
N GLN A 458 43.59 51.89 60.92
CA GLN A 458 43.34 50.56 61.51
C GLN A 458 42.50 49.64 60.59
N TYR A 459 41.95 50.19 59.52
CA TYR A 459 41.08 49.54 58.63
C TYR A 459 41.56 49.68 57.18
N LEU A 460 41.09 48.76 56.29
CA LEU A 460 41.35 48.82 54.89
C LEU A 460 40.63 50.03 54.27
N THR A 461 41.37 50.84 53.49
CA THR A 461 40.88 52.06 52.86
C THR A 461 41.07 51.98 51.35
N VAL A 462 40.45 52.90 50.62
CA VAL A 462 40.58 53.02 49.17
C VAL A 462 40.96 54.45 48.77
N SER A 463 41.78 54.56 47.75
CA SER A 463 41.99 55.78 47.01
C SER A 463 41.12 55.79 45.76
N ILE A 464 40.46 56.92 45.46
CA ILE A 464 39.52 57.05 44.31
C ILE A 464 39.94 58.22 43.45
N GLY A 465 40.16 57.97 42.17
CA GLY A 465 40.34 58.99 41.17
C GLY A 465 39.15 59.05 40.23
N GLY A 466 38.54 60.21 40.12
CA GLY A 466 37.35 60.38 39.27
C GLY A 466 37.53 61.47 38.17
N VAL A 467 36.89 61.27 37.09
CA VAL A 467 36.76 62.30 36.06
C VAL A 467 35.27 62.42 35.64
N TYR A 468 34.73 63.61 35.79
CA TYR A 468 33.37 64.00 35.47
C TYR A 468 33.36 64.70 34.13
N ALA A 469 32.59 64.18 33.20
CA ALA A 469 32.48 64.63 31.80
C ALA A 469 31.05 65.00 31.45
N ILE A 470 30.87 66.04 30.64
CA ILE A 470 29.60 66.48 30.12
C ILE A 470 29.64 66.21 28.60
N SER A 471 28.72 65.41 28.11
CA SER A 471 28.63 65.04 26.70
C SER A 471 29.94 64.50 26.10
N PRO A 472 30.63 63.56 26.75
CA PRO A 472 31.87 63.00 26.22
C PRO A 472 31.62 62.24 24.93
N LYS A 473 32.57 62.37 24.01
CA LYS A 473 32.53 61.66 22.72
C LYS A 473 33.39 60.41 22.76
N MET A 474 33.26 59.57 21.73
CA MET A 474 34.04 58.34 21.63
C MET A 474 35.56 58.60 21.60
N GLU A 475 35.99 59.72 20.99
CA GLU A 475 37.39 60.13 20.97
C GLU A 475 37.95 60.39 22.38
N SER A 476 37.07 60.71 23.35
CA SER A 476 37.44 60.98 24.75
C SER A 476 37.76 59.69 25.55
N TYR A 477 37.52 58.50 25.01
CA TYR A 477 37.62 57.21 25.75
C TYR A 477 38.98 57.07 26.49
N LEU A 478 40.10 57.15 25.78
CA LEU A 478 41.45 57.03 26.37
C LEU A 478 41.79 58.17 27.30
N SER A 479 41.33 59.37 26.97
CA SER A 479 41.58 60.57 27.80
C SER A 479 40.83 60.51 29.15
N LEU A 480 39.60 59.93 29.19
CA LEU A 480 38.87 59.73 30.43
C LEU A 480 39.63 58.81 31.39
N PHE A 481 40.09 57.65 30.88
CA PHE A 481 40.93 56.78 31.73
C PHE A 481 42.21 57.44 32.17
N HIS A 482 42.92 58.13 31.31
CA HIS A 482 44.17 58.83 31.68
C HIS A 482 43.94 59.91 32.74
N GLN A 483 42.90 60.73 32.67
CA GLN A 483 42.60 61.77 33.64
C GLN A 483 42.12 61.16 34.97
N ALA A 484 41.36 60.03 34.95
CA ALA A 484 40.97 59.31 36.15
C ALA A 484 42.19 58.70 36.87
N ASP A 485 43.11 58.12 36.10
CA ASP A 485 44.38 57.59 36.60
C ASP A 485 45.24 58.66 37.28
N MET A 486 45.39 59.82 36.60
CA MET A 486 46.08 60.99 37.20
C MET A 486 45.40 61.47 38.45
N ALA A 487 44.09 61.46 38.56
CA ALA A 487 43.35 61.79 39.76
C ALA A 487 43.58 60.75 40.84
N LEU A 488 43.58 59.47 40.57
CA LEU A 488 43.88 58.38 41.50
C LEU A 488 45.32 58.47 42.04
N TYR A 489 46.26 58.70 41.13
CA TYR A 489 47.65 58.91 41.48
C TYR A 489 47.80 60.10 42.50
N HIS A 490 47.10 61.20 42.24
CA HIS A 490 47.07 62.35 43.11
C HIS A 490 46.47 62.02 44.47
N ALA A 491 45.40 61.22 44.55
CA ALA A 491 44.81 60.73 45.77
C ALA A 491 45.84 59.90 46.60
N LYS A 492 46.58 59.00 45.92
CA LYS A 492 47.62 58.17 46.60
C LYS A 492 48.80 58.97 47.07
N GLU A 493 49.28 59.97 46.36
CA GLU A 493 50.42 60.84 46.82
C GLU A 493 50.08 61.73 47.96
N HIS A 494 48.84 62.20 48.08
CA HIS A 494 48.44 63.11 49.14
C HIS A 494 48.00 62.44 50.42
N GLY A 495 48.32 61.16 50.62
CA GLY A 495 48.13 60.45 51.89
C GLY A 495 47.05 59.33 51.84
N ARG A 496 46.57 58.92 50.67
CA ARG A 496 45.58 57.85 50.49
C ARG A 496 44.25 58.10 51.20
N ASP A 497 43.37 57.10 51.32
CA ASP A 497 42.06 57.19 51.98
C ASP A 497 41.31 58.48 51.62
N ARG A 498 41.24 58.74 50.31
CA ARG A 498 40.57 59.91 49.77
C ARG A 498 40.12 59.74 48.32
N TYR A 499 39.33 60.68 47.86
CA TYR A 499 38.95 60.82 46.51
C TYR A 499 39.48 62.14 45.90
N VAL A 500 39.73 62.14 44.62
CA VAL A 500 40.00 63.33 43.80
C VAL A 500 39.11 63.20 42.55
N VAL A 501 38.22 64.18 42.34
CA VAL A 501 37.38 64.26 41.11
C VAL A 501 37.81 65.49 40.36
N ARG A 502 38.01 65.32 39.04
CA ARG A 502 38.35 66.35 38.06
C ARG A 502 37.25 66.49 37.04
N ASN A 503 37.05 67.72 36.60
CA ASN A 503 36.23 67.96 35.42
C ASN A 503 37.04 67.63 34.19
N PHE A 504 36.40 66.92 33.25
CA PHE A 504 37.00 66.60 31.93
C PHE A 504 37.13 67.90 31.11
N VAL A 505 38.32 68.20 30.67
CA VAL A 505 38.66 69.42 29.88
C VAL A 505 38.91 69.01 28.44
#